data_3cd181695bfe3e64dfd3722b7bc8c306
#
_entry.id   3cd181695bfe3e64dfd3722b7bc8c306
#
_cell.length_a   1.000
_cell.length_b   1.000
_cell.length_c   1.000
_cell.angle_alpha   90.00
_cell.angle_beta   90.00
_cell.angle_gamma   90.00
#
_symmetry.space_group_name_H-M   'P 1'
#
loop_
_entity.id
_entity.type
_entity.pdbx_description
1 polymer ?
#
loop_
_entity_poly.entity_id
_entity_poly.type
_entity_poly.pdbx_seq_one_letter_code
_entity_poly.pdbx_strand_id
1 'polypeptide(L)'
;MSKHTEEEKNIDIGQVYSKSEQFIENHKKSILAAVVLVVVVISGWFAYTAYIGGQETEAQENIWKSQYYFSVDSLDKALEGDGQYFGFEYIADNYKGTKSANLANYYIGLIYKEKGDLNLAIEYLKKADIDDEVLSSVAIGSIGDCYADLGEYDEAINYFNKAISHSKNSFTSPIYLNKAAIAYEFQGNFKKASDYYQQIIDDYPESPEALKVKKNLAKVQQLSN
;
A
#
# COMPACT_ATOMS: atom_id res chain seq x y z
N MET A 1 16.18 -37.01 -49.95
CA MET A 1 15.40 -35.84 -50.46
C MET A 1 13.95 -36.04 -50.03
N SER A 2 13.58 -35.45 -48.94
CA SER A 2 12.20 -35.47 -48.43
C SER A 2 11.60 -34.07 -48.68
N LYS A 3 10.58 -34.02 -49.53
CA LYS A 3 9.80 -32.81 -49.80
C LYS A 3 8.83 -32.60 -48.64
N HIS A 4 9.07 -31.61 -47.82
CA HIS A 4 8.05 -31.03 -46.98
C HIS A 4 7.12 -30.18 -47.87
N THR A 5 5.92 -30.67 -48.09
CA THR A 5 4.82 -29.89 -48.66
C THR A 5 4.21 -29.09 -47.48
N GLU A 6 4.44 -27.80 -47.47
CA GLU A 6 3.67 -26.84 -46.65
C GLU A 6 2.28 -26.74 -47.30
N GLU A 7 1.26 -27.32 -46.65
CA GLU A 7 -0.14 -27.02 -46.95
C GLU A 7 -0.44 -25.57 -46.46
N GLU A 8 -0.35 -24.61 -47.38
CA GLU A 8 -0.94 -23.28 -47.18
C GLU A 8 -2.46 -23.47 -47.02
N LYS A 9 -2.95 -23.35 -45.79
CA LYS A 9 -4.36 -23.21 -45.48
C LYS A 9 -4.87 -21.91 -46.13
N ASN A 10 -5.33 -22.00 -47.37
CA ASN A 10 -6.11 -20.93 -48.00
C ASN A 10 -7.36 -20.66 -47.15
N ILE A 11 -7.32 -19.64 -46.33
CA ILE A 11 -8.50 -19.17 -45.59
C ILE A 11 -9.45 -18.55 -46.61
N ASP A 12 -10.51 -19.28 -46.94
CA ASP A 12 -11.57 -18.77 -47.81
C ASP A 12 -12.32 -17.63 -47.07
N ILE A 13 -11.93 -16.43 -47.40
CA ILE A 13 -12.48 -15.17 -46.81
C ILE A 13 -14.01 -15.13 -46.99
N GLY A 14 -14.55 -15.67 -48.10
CA GLY A 14 -15.99 -15.74 -48.35
C GLY A 14 -16.73 -16.63 -47.35
N GLN A 15 -16.15 -17.79 -46.99
CA GLN A 15 -16.72 -18.68 -46.00
C GLN A 15 -16.63 -18.12 -44.57
N VAL A 16 -15.56 -17.44 -44.27
CA VAL A 16 -15.42 -16.76 -42.95
C VAL A 16 -16.44 -15.66 -42.81
N TYR A 17 -16.67 -14.87 -43.86
CA TYR A 17 -17.67 -13.78 -43.86
C TYR A 17 -19.09 -14.34 -43.67
N SER A 18 -19.50 -15.39 -44.41
CA SER A 18 -20.83 -15.98 -44.28
C SER A 18 -21.10 -16.61 -42.92
N LYS A 19 -20.10 -17.25 -42.31
CA LYS A 19 -20.20 -17.80 -40.95
C LYS A 19 -20.31 -16.73 -39.89
N SER A 20 -19.61 -15.62 -40.06
CA SER A 20 -19.67 -14.48 -39.12
C SER A 20 -21.05 -13.79 -39.17
N GLU A 21 -21.60 -13.56 -40.36
CA GLU A 21 -22.96 -13.02 -40.52
C GLU A 21 -24.02 -13.93 -39.88
N GLN A 22 -23.95 -15.23 -40.15
CA GLN A 22 -24.90 -16.21 -39.59
C GLN A 22 -24.78 -16.30 -38.06
N PHE A 23 -23.58 -16.17 -37.49
CA PHE A 23 -23.36 -16.11 -36.05
C PHE A 23 -24.00 -14.85 -35.46
N ILE A 24 -23.78 -13.68 -36.06
CA ILE A 24 -24.33 -12.42 -35.62
C ILE A 24 -25.87 -12.43 -35.67
N GLU A 25 -26.45 -12.95 -36.78
CA GLU A 25 -27.90 -13.05 -36.91
C GLU A 25 -28.53 -13.99 -35.87
N ASN A 26 -27.92 -15.14 -35.62
CA ASN A 26 -28.40 -16.12 -34.66
C ASN A 26 -28.30 -15.63 -33.21
N HIS A 27 -27.32 -14.76 -32.93
CA HIS A 27 -27.03 -14.29 -31.55
C HIS A 27 -27.27 -12.79 -31.34
N LYS A 28 -27.94 -12.09 -32.28
CA LYS A 28 -28.12 -10.63 -32.23
C LYS A 28 -28.71 -10.10 -30.93
N LYS A 29 -29.66 -10.83 -30.32
CA LYS A 29 -30.26 -10.44 -29.02
C LYS A 29 -29.26 -10.55 -27.89
N SER A 30 -28.46 -11.62 -27.86
CA SER A 30 -27.43 -11.84 -26.84
C SER A 30 -26.26 -10.86 -27.00
N ILE A 31 -25.87 -10.57 -28.24
CA ILE A 31 -24.83 -9.57 -28.55
C ILE A 31 -25.31 -8.18 -28.12
N LEU A 32 -26.55 -7.81 -28.45
CA LEU A 32 -27.12 -6.53 -28.04
C LEU A 32 -27.18 -6.41 -26.51
N ALA A 33 -27.62 -7.47 -25.82
CA ALA A 33 -27.65 -7.50 -24.36
C ALA A 33 -26.26 -7.35 -23.75
N ALA A 34 -25.24 -8.00 -24.31
CA ALA A 34 -23.85 -7.87 -23.88
C ALA A 34 -23.32 -6.43 -24.09
N VAL A 35 -23.61 -5.82 -25.25
CA VAL A 35 -23.22 -4.43 -25.54
C VAL A 35 -23.88 -3.47 -24.55
N VAL A 36 -25.19 -3.62 -24.31
CA VAL A 36 -25.93 -2.79 -23.34
C VAL A 36 -25.32 -2.93 -21.94
N LEU A 37 -25.01 -4.16 -21.51
CA LEU A 37 -24.38 -4.40 -20.21
C LEU A 37 -23.02 -3.69 -20.11
N VAL A 38 -22.19 -3.77 -21.13
CA VAL A 38 -20.88 -3.08 -21.18
C VAL A 38 -21.06 -1.56 -21.07
N VAL A 39 -22.03 -1.00 -21.82
CA VAL A 39 -22.33 0.44 -21.76
C VAL A 39 -22.80 0.86 -20.36
N VAL A 40 -23.65 0.07 -19.71
CA VAL A 40 -24.10 0.34 -18.34
C VAL A 40 -22.95 0.32 -17.35
N VAL A 41 -22.05 -0.68 -17.44
CA VAL A 41 -20.86 -0.79 -16.57
C VAL A 41 -19.94 0.41 -16.77
N ILE A 42 -19.65 0.78 -18.03
CA ILE A 42 -18.78 1.93 -18.34
C ILE A 42 -19.41 3.23 -17.82
N SER A 43 -20.71 3.45 -18.09
CA SER A 43 -21.41 4.66 -17.64
C SER A 43 -21.46 4.74 -16.10
N GLY A 44 -21.70 3.61 -15.42
CA GLY A 44 -21.67 3.52 -13.96
C GLY A 44 -20.26 3.83 -13.39
N TRP A 45 -19.22 3.33 -14.04
CA TRP A 45 -17.85 3.65 -13.68
C TRP A 45 -17.53 5.14 -13.80
N PHE A 46 -17.92 5.78 -14.91
CA PHE A 46 -17.73 7.23 -15.09
C PHE A 46 -18.51 8.07 -14.07
N ALA A 47 -19.76 7.69 -13.79
CA ALA A 47 -20.57 8.37 -12.77
C ALA A 47 -19.94 8.24 -11.37
N TYR A 48 -19.47 7.04 -11.02
CA TYR A 48 -18.77 6.78 -9.76
C TYR A 48 -17.48 7.58 -9.63
N THR A 49 -16.61 7.57 -10.65
CA THR A 49 -15.35 8.32 -10.62
C THR A 49 -15.58 9.84 -10.54
N ALA A 50 -16.59 10.37 -11.21
CA ALA A 50 -16.97 11.78 -11.12
C ALA A 50 -17.49 12.13 -9.71
N TYR A 51 -18.29 11.27 -9.09
CA TYR A 51 -18.78 11.44 -7.72
C TYR A 51 -17.62 11.45 -6.73
N ILE A 52 -16.70 10.44 -6.79
CA ILE A 52 -15.52 10.37 -5.92
C ILE A 52 -14.59 11.58 -6.15
N GLY A 53 -14.43 12.04 -7.39
CA GLY A 53 -13.64 13.25 -7.70
C GLY A 53 -14.19 14.51 -7.03
N GLY A 54 -15.51 14.68 -6.99
CA GLY A 54 -16.16 15.76 -6.25
C GLY A 54 -15.93 15.65 -4.73
N GLN A 55 -16.11 14.45 -4.17
CA GLN A 55 -15.84 14.18 -2.75
C GLN A 55 -14.37 14.41 -2.39
N GLU A 56 -13.44 14.05 -3.26
CA GLU A 56 -11.99 14.28 -3.03
C GLU A 56 -11.70 15.79 -2.94
N THR A 57 -12.28 16.60 -3.83
CA THR A 57 -12.07 18.05 -3.80
C THR A 57 -12.54 18.64 -2.46
N GLU A 58 -13.73 18.27 -2.01
CA GLU A 58 -14.27 18.72 -0.72
C GLU A 58 -13.46 18.22 0.48
N ALA A 59 -13.01 16.96 0.43
CA ALA A 59 -12.16 16.38 1.47
C ALA A 59 -10.80 17.10 1.57
N GLN A 60 -10.19 17.47 0.43
CA GLN A 60 -8.94 18.24 0.39
C GLN A 60 -9.08 19.63 1.02
N GLU A 61 -10.23 20.29 0.80
CA GLU A 61 -10.51 21.60 1.42
C GLU A 61 -10.65 21.50 2.95
N ASN A 62 -10.99 20.34 3.47
CA ASN A 62 -11.21 20.15 4.92
C ASN A 62 -9.99 19.55 5.66
N ILE A 63 -9.19 18.69 5.02
CA ILE A 63 -8.14 17.91 5.69
C ILE A 63 -6.97 18.76 6.22
N TRP A 64 -6.67 19.90 5.56
CA TRP A 64 -5.49 20.71 5.88
C TRP A 64 -5.45 21.18 7.32
N LYS A 65 -6.61 21.43 7.95
CA LYS A 65 -6.67 21.92 9.33
C LYS A 65 -6.34 20.81 10.33
N SER A 66 -6.81 19.60 10.09
CA SER A 66 -6.44 18.43 10.89
C SER A 66 -4.95 18.12 10.78
N GLN A 67 -4.36 18.26 9.58
CA GLN A 67 -2.91 18.13 9.37
C GLN A 67 -2.13 19.21 10.13
N TYR A 68 -2.64 20.46 10.15
CA TYR A 68 -2.04 21.52 10.96
C TYR A 68 -2.09 21.19 12.45
N TYR A 69 -3.23 20.71 12.97
CA TYR A 69 -3.34 20.31 14.38
C TYR A 69 -2.40 19.16 14.71
N PHE A 70 -2.26 18.19 13.83
CA PHE A 70 -1.29 17.10 13.97
C PHE A 70 0.16 17.64 14.02
N SER A 71 0.51 18.58 13.17
CA SER A 71 1.87 19.13 13.08
C SER A 71 2.28 19.97 14.33
N VAL A 72 1.30 20.43 15.08
CA VAL A 72 1.53 21.19 16.35
C VAL A 72 1.19 20.34 17.58
N ASP A 73 1.18 19.02 17.46
CA ASP A 73 0.94 18.05 18.53
C ASP A 73 -0.42 18.22 19.25
N SER A 74 -1.40 18.78 18.55
CA SER A 74 -2.78 18.94 19.05
C SER A 74 -3.63 17.74 18.61
N LEU A 75 -3.27 16.55 19.11
CA LEU A 75 -3.74 15.26 18.59
C LEU A 75 -5.27 15.10 18.68
N ASP A 76 -5.90 15.53 19.79
CA ASP A 76 -7.36 15.43 19.94
C ASP A 76 -8.09 16.31 18.92
N LYS A 77 -7.60 17.55 18.68
CA LYS A 77 -8.18 18.41 17.65
C LYS A 77 -7.91 17.91 16.23
N ALA A 78 -6.77 17.27 16.00
CA ALA A 78 -6.50 16.64 14.72
C ALA A 78 -7.47 15.48 14.47
N LEU A 79 -7.78 14.69 15.49
CA LEU A 79 -8.64 13.53 15.44
C LEU A 79 -10.12 13.91 15.27
N GLU A 80 -10.65 14.72 16.21
CA GLU A 80 -12.07 14.99 16.37
C GLU A 80 -12.52 16.31 15.71
N GLY A 81 -11.57 17.27 15.53
CA GLY A 81 -11.85 18.64 15.10
C GLY A 81 -11.94 19.59 16.29
N ASP A 82 -12.32 20.85 16.00
CA ASP A 82 -12.43 21.93 17.02
C ASP A 82 -13.82 22.56 17.11
N GLY A 83 -14.81 21.95 16.44
CA GLY A 83 -16.18 22.44 16.32
C GLY A 83 -16.40 23.43 15.18
N GLN A 84 -15.34 24.03 14.61
CA GLN A 84 -15.39 24.85 13.40
C GLN A 84 -14.84 24.08 12.19
N TYR A 85 -13.81 23.27 12.39
CA TYR A 85 -13.16 22.45 11.37
C TYR A 85 -13.29 20.98 11.71
N PHE A 86 -13.43 20.15 10.69
CA PHE A 86 -13.53 18.70 10.83
C PHE A 86 -12.19 18.09 11.23
N GLY A 87 -12.23 17.03 12.05
CA GLY A 87 -11.10 16.17 12.35
C GLY A 87 -10.91 15.06 11.33
N PHE A 88 -9.81 14.32 11.45
CA PHE A 88 -9.52 13.19 10.58
C PHE A 88 -10.59 12.10 10.63
N GLU A 89 -11.23 11.85 11.78
CA GLU A 89 -12.31 10.85 11.89
C GLU A 89 -13.50 11.21 10.98
N TYR A 90 -13.92 12.47 10.99
CA TYR A 90 -14.99 12.91 10.10
C TYR A 90 -14.62 12.72 8.63
N ILE A 91 -13.36 13.06 8.26
CA ILE A 91 -12.89 12.96 6.88
C ILE A 91 -12.83 11.50 6.44
N ALA A 92 -12.29 10.60 7.28
CA ALA A 92 -12.21 9.17 6.99
C ALA A 92 -13.58 8.52 6.82
N ASP A 93 -14.59 8.97 7.60
CA ASP A 93 -15.92 8.37 7.58
C ASP A 93 -16.82 8.91 6.48
N ASN A 94 -16.75 10.21 6.18
CA ASN A 94 -17.69 10.87 5.28
C ASN A 94 -17.20 10.93 3.83
N TYR A 95 -15.88 10.82 3.58
CA TYR A 95 -15.29 10.87 2.24
C TYR A 95 -14.67 9.53 1.82
N LYS A 96 -15.32 8.42 2.16
CA LYS A 96 -14.82 7.06 1.86
C LYS A 96 -14.55 6.87 0.36
N GLY A 97 -13.43 6.21 0.06
CA GLY A 97 -13.00 5.96 -1.32
C GLY A 97 -12.17 7.10 -1.93
N THR A 98 -11.95 8.19 -1.21
CA THR A 98 -11.08 9.30 -1.61
C THR A 98 -9.65 9.10 -1.11
N LYS A 99 -8.69 9.75 -1.77
CA LYS A 99 -7.28 9.77 -1.30
C LYS A 99 -7.14 10.48 0.04
N SER A 100 -7.92 11.53 0.25
CA SER A 100 -7.96 12.28 1.51
C SER A 100 -8.47 11.42 2.67
N ALA A 101 -9.49 10.57 2.47
CA ALA A 101 -9.95 9.64 3.50
C ALA A 101 -8.90 8.57 3.83
N ASN A 102 -8.18 8.06 2.83
CA ASN A 102 -7.07 7.14 3.04
C ASN A 102 -5.93 7.80 3.81
N LEU A 103 -5.60 9.04 3.48
CA LEU A 103 -4.61 9.83 4.22
C LEU A 103 -5.08 10.14 5.65
N ALA A 104 -6.37 10.43 5.85
CA ALA A 104 -6.94 10.61 7.19
C ALA A 104 -6.80 9.33 8.02
N ASN A 105 -7.10 8.14 7.47
CA ASN A 105 -6.87 6.86 8.15
C ASN A 105 -5.41 6.67 8.58
N TYR A 106 -4.46 7.07 7.75
CA TYR A 106 -3.03 7.04 8.10
C TYR A 106 -2.73 7.92 9.31
N TYR A 107 -3.19 9.19 9.31
CA TYR A 107 -2.96 10.09 10.44
C TYR A 107 -3.68 9.64 11.71
N ILE A 108 -4.89 9.11 11.62
CA ILE A 108 -5.61 8.53 12.76
C ILE A 108 -4.78 7.38 13.36
N GLY A 109 -4.25 6.51 12.52
CA GLY A 109 -3.37 5.42 12.97
C GLY A 109 -2.12 5.92 13.68
N LEU A 110 -1.47 6.97 13.18
CA LEU A 110 -0.34 7.60 13.85
C LEU A 110 -0.73 8.22 15.20
N ILE A 111 -1.89 8.89 15.27
CA ILE A 111 -2.40 9.50 16.51
C ILE A 111 -2.66 8.42 17.58
N TYR A 112 -3.32 7.32 17.21
CA TYR A 112 -3.55 6.23 18.15
C TYR A 112 -2.26 5.54 18.59
N LYS A 113 -1.25 5.44 17.70
CA LYS A 113 0.09 4.97 18.07
C LYS A 113 0.73 5.87 19.12
N GLU A 114 0.72 7.19 18.92
CA GLU A 114 1.23 8.18 19.90
C GLU A 114 0.48 8.10 21.24
N LYS A 115 -0.83 7.85 21.21
CA LYS A 115 -1.66 7.68 22.41
C LYS A 115 -1.46 6.32 23.11
N GLY A 116 -0.72 5.39 22.49
CA GLY A 116 -0.47 4.05 23.01
C GLY A 116 -1.58 3.03 22.71
N ASP A 117 -2.62 3.40 21.97
CA ASP A 117 -3.69 2.51 21.54
C ASP A 117 -3.29 1.72 20.29
N LEU A 118 -2.28 0.85 20.45
CA LEU A 118 -1.59 0.18 19.35
C LEU A 118 -2.52 -0.68 18.48
N ASN A 119 -3.55 -1.28 19.06
CA ASN A 119 -4.52 -2.08 18.29
C ASN A 119 -5.38 -1.20 17.37
N LEU A 120 -5.85 -0.05 17.84
CA LEU A 120 -6.56 0.92 17.00
C LEU A 120 -5.63 1.51 15.94
N ALA A 121 -4.40 1.81 16.29
CA ALA A 121 -3.38 2.27 15.34
C ALA A 121 -3.23 1.29 14.17
N ILE A 122 -3.07 -0.01 14.46
CA ILE A 122 -2.97 -1.07 13.45
C ILE A 122 -4.24 -1.14 12.58
N GLU A 123 -5.42 -1.01 13.20
CA GLU A 123 -6.69 -1.05 12.46
C GLU A 123 -6.78 0.09 11.43
N TYR A 124 -6.49 1.33 11.85
CA TYR A 124 -6.57 2.48 10.96
C TYR A 124 -5.44 2.51 9.92
N LEU A 125 -4.21 2.13 10.29
CA LEU A 125 -3.11 2.01 9.33
C LEU A 125 -3.40 0.96 8.24
N LYS A 126 -4.11 -0.12 8.56
CA LYS A 126 -4.55 -1.12 7.58
C LYS A 126 -5.63 -0.61 6.62
N LYS A 127 -6.41 0.40 7.01
CA LYS A 127 -7.40 1.07 6.15
C LYS A 127 -6.77 2.11 5.22
N ALA A 128 -5.55 2.54 5.49
CA ALA A 128 -4.83 3.55 4.73
C ALA A 128 -4.30 2.96 3.41
N ASP A 129 -5.12 3.04 2.36
CA ASP A 129 -4.74 2.66 0.99
C ASP A 129 -4.13 3.87 0.27
N ILE A 130 -2.81 3.96 0.30
CA ILE A 130 -2.05 5.14 -0.15
C ILE A 130 -1.33 4.82 -1.45
N ASP A 131 -1.58 5.60 -2.50
CA ASP A 131 -0.96 5.44 -3.82
C ASP A 131 0.53 5.81 -3.85
N ASP A 132 0.99 6.71 -2.95
CA ASP A 132 2.39 7.12 -2.89
C ASP A 132 3.26 6.00 -2.34
N GLU A 133 4.26 5.60 -3.13
CA GLU A 133 5.12 4.44 -2.85
C GLU A 133 5.91 4.58 -1.54
N VAL A 134 6.41 5.77 -1.24
CA VAL A 134 7.18 6.04 -0.02
C VAL A 134 6.25 6.07 1.19
N LEU A 135 5.17 6.83 1.12
CA LEU A 135 4.22 6.99 2.22
C LEU A 135 3.50 5.67 2.53
N SER A 136 3.15 4.89 1.50
CA SER A 136 2.59 3.55 1.68
C SER A 136 3.56 2.62 2.42
N SER A 137 4.86 2.63 2.04
CA SER A 137 5.88 1.89 2.79
C SER A 137 5.98 2.34 4.24
N VAL A 138 5.87 3.65 4.50
CA VAL A 138 5.87 4.19 5.86
C VAL A 138 4.64 3.73 6.64
N ALA A 139 3.45 3.72 6.03
CA ALA A 139 2.23 3.23 6.67
C ALA A 139 2.35 1.74 7.03
N ILE A 140 2.83 0.90 6.09
CA ILE A 140 3.08 -0.53 6.33
C ILE A 140 4.10 -0.74 7.45
N GLY A 141 5.20 0.02 7.43
CA GLY A 141 6.24 -0.06 8.45
C GLY A 141 5.76 0.41 9.83
N SER A 142 4.84 1.39 9.87
CA SER A 142 4.23 1.85 11.13
C SER A 142 3.36 0.77 11.78
N ILE A 143 2.73 -0.11 10.99
CA ILE A 143 2.06 -1.31 11.54
C ILE A 143 3.10 -2.24 12.19
N GLY A 144 4.25 -2.42 11.54
CA GLY A 144 5.36 -3.19 12.11
C GLY A 144 5.87 -2.59 13.43
N ASP A 145 5.95 -1.25 13.52
CA ASP A 145 6.31 -0.57 14.77
C ASP A 145 5.30 -0.89 15.89
N CYS A 146 4.00 -0.81 15.61
CA CYS A 146 2.96 -1.12 16.58
C CYS A 146 3.09 -2.57 17.09
N TYR A 147 3.34 -3.54 16.21
CA TYR A 147 3.55 -4.93 16.62
C TYR A 147 4.85 -5.11 17.44
N ALA A 148 5.92 -4.38 17.10
CA ALA A 148 7.15 -4.40 17.89
C ALA A 148 6.92 -3.83 19.31
N ASP A 149 6.14 -2.74 19.43
CA ASP A 149 5.77 -2.13 20.71
C ASP A 149 4.85 -3.04 21.54
N LEU A 150 4.03 -3.90 20.90
CA LEU A 150 3.26 -4.96 21.55
C LEU A 150 4.12 -6.17 21.96
N GLY A 151 5.38 -6.26 21.55
CA GLY A 151 6.25 -7.42 21.74
C GLY A 151 5.98 -8.57 20.79
N GLU A 152 5.14 -8.36 19.77
CA GLU A 152 4.77 -9.35 18.73
C GLU A 152 5.80 -9.29 17.58
N TYR A 153 7.05 -9.71 17.88
CA TYR A 153 8.18 -9.52 16.96
C TYR A 153 8.05 -10.27 15.64
N ASP A 154 7.38 -11.42 15.59
CA ASP A 154 7.15 -12.16 14.34
C ASP A 154 6.30 -11.33 13.36
N GLU A 155 5.22 -10.73 13.86
CA GLU A 155 4.36 -9.85 13.06
C GLU A 155 5.09 -8.55 12.70
N ALA A 156 5.85 -7.97 13.62
CA ALA A 156 6.68 -6.79 13.35
C ALA A 156 7.63 -7.04 12.16
N ILE A 157 8.39 -8.14 12.19
CA ILE A 157 9.31 -8.54 11.13
C ILE A 157 8.55 -8.75 9.81
N ASN A 158 7.39 -9.41 9.84
CA ASN A 158 6.56 -9.61 8.66
C ASN A 158 6.16 -8.27 8.01
N TYR A 159 5.71 -7.28 8.80
CA TYR A 159 5.34 -5.97 8.30
C TYR A 159 6.54 -5.14 7.85
N PHE A 160 7.68 -5.19 8.52
CA PHE A 160 8.90 -4.55 8.04
C PHE A 160 9.35 -5.13 6.70
N ASN A 161 9.30 -6.44 6.52
CA ASN A 161 9.60 -7.07 5.23
C ASN A 161 8.59 -6.70 4.14
N LYS A 162 7.30 -6.55 4.46
CA LYS A 162 6.31 -6.02 3.52
C LYS A 162 6.65 -4.59 3.11
N ALA A 163 7.04 -3.72 4.04
CA ALA A 163 7.45 -2.35 3.74
C ALA A 163 8.68 -2.31 2.82
N ILE A 164 9.70 -3.15 3.08
CA ILE A 164 10.91 -3.28 2.24
C ILE A 164 10.55 -3.76 0.84
N SER A 165 9.66 -4.76 0.72
CA SER A 165 9.30 -5.33 -0.59
C SER A 165 8.35 -4.45 -1.38
N HIS A 166 7.52 -3.63 -0.71
CA HIS A 166 6.59 -2.70 -1.36
C HIS A 166 7.33 -1.61 -2.12
N SER A 167 8.39 -1.07 -1.54
CA SER A 167 9.21 -0.05 -2.17
C SER A 167 10.69 -0.27 -1.88
N LYS A 168 11.39 -0.88 -2.84
CA LYS A 168 12.85 -1.08 -2.76
C LYS A 168 13.59 0.22 -3.10
N ASN A 169 13.65 1.13 -2.14
CA ASN A 169 14.33 2.41 -2.31
C ASN A 169 15.41 2.64 -1.25
N SER A 170 16.33 3.56 -1.51
CA SER A 170 17.42 3.90 -0.60
C SER A 170 17.00 4.74 0.60
N PHE A 171 15.74 5.13 0.70
CA PHE A 171 15.22 5.98 1.77
C PHE A 171 14.55 5.16 2.88
N THR A 172 13.56 4.33 2.54
CA THR A 172 12.78 3.56 3.53
C THR A 172 13.32 2.17 3.79
N SER A 173 13.88 1.49 2.77
CA SER A 173 14.36 0.11 2.91
C SER A 173 15.42 -0.07 3.99
N PRO A 174 16.49 0.76 4.10
CA PRO A 174 17.47 0.59 5.15
C PRO A 174 16.89 0.81 6.55
N ILE A 175 15.89 1.67 6.70
CA ILE A 175 15.19 1.89 7.97
C ILE A 175 14.47 0.61 8.41
N TYR A 176 13.71 -0.03 7.52
CA TYR A 176 12.94 -1.22 7.88
C TYR A 176 13.80 -2.48 7.97
N LEU A 177 14.89 -2.57 7.22
CA LEU A 177 15.91 -3.59 7.44
C LEU A 177 16.51 -3.49 8.86
N ASN A 178 16.86 -2.28 9.31
CA ASN A 178 17.36 -2.05 10.64
C ASN A 178 16.35 -2.42 11.73
N LYS A 179 15.07 -2.02 11.55
CA LYS A 179 13.98 -2.38 12.48
C LYS A 179 13.74 -3.89 12.55
N ALA A 180 13.76 -4.58 11.42
CA ALA A 180 13.65 -6.04 11.38
C ALA A 180 14.84 -6.72 12.06
N ALA A 181 16.06 -6.22 11.86
CA ALA A 181 17.26 -6.73 12.55
C ALA A 181 17.13 -6.59 14.08
N ILE A 182 16.67 -5.43 14.56
CA ILE A 182 16.43 -5.19 15.98
C ILE A 182 15.35 -6.16 16.53
N ALA A 183 14.26 -6.39 15.79
CA ALA A 183 13.23 -7.35 16.19
C ALA A 183 13.79 -8.78 16.29
N TYR A 184 14.69 -9.19 15.36
CA TYR A 184 15.40 -10.46 15.46
C TYR A 184 16.36 -10.51 16.68
N GLU A 185 16.99 -9.41 17.07
CA GLU A 185 17.79 -9.36 18.31
C GLU A 185 16.89 -9.62 19.54
N PHE A 186 15.70 -9.02 19.60
CA PHE A 186 14.76 -9.27 20.70
C PHE A 186 14.28 -10.73 20.76
N GLN A 187 14.21 -11.41 19.63
CA GLN A 187 13.94 -12.86 19.58
C GLN A 187 15.17 -13.73 19.92
N GLY A 188 16.34 -13.14 20.12
CA GLY A 188 17.60 -13.87 20.28
C GLY A 188 18.13 -14.52 19.00
N ASN A 189 17.56 -14.19 17.85
CA ASN A 189 18.00 -14.72 16.55
C ASN A 189 19.11 -13.84 15.95
N PHE A 190 20.28 -13.87 16.62
CA PHE A 190 21.42 -13.02 16.27
C PHE A 190 21.96 -13.28 14.86
N LYS A 191 21.82 -14.52 14.36
CA LYS A 191 22.22 -14.85 12.99
C LYS A 191 21.39 -14.06 11.97
N LYS A 192 20.06 -14.08 12.10
CA LYS A 192 19.16 -13.32 11.25
C LYS A 192 19.39 -11.81 11.38
N ALA A 193 19.55 -11.31 12.60
CA ALA A 193 19.89 -9.91 12.82
C ALA A 193 21.17 -9.50 12.07
N SER A 194 22.23 -10.35 12.13
CA SER A 194 23.47 -10.15 11.38
C SER A 194 23.26 -10.08 9.87
N ASP A 195 22.44 -10.99 9.30
CA ASP A 195 22.14 -11.02 7.87
C ASP A 195 21.49 -9.69 7.42
N TYR A 196 20.51 -9.17 8.19
CA TYR A 196 19.83 -7.92 7.89
C TYR A 196 20.72 -6.69 8.04
N TYR A 197 21.56 -6.63 9.07
CA TYR A 197 22.55 -5.55 9.22
C TYR A 197 23.59 -5.56 8.10
N GLN A 198 24.05 -6.75 7.68
CA GLN A 198 24.98 -6.88 6.57
C GLN A 198 24.32 -6.39 5.27
N GLN A 199 23.06 -6.76 5.03
CA GLN A 199 22.32 -6.31 3.86
C GLN A 199 22.22 -4.78 3.78
N ILE A 200 22.06 -4.06 4.90
CA ILE A 200 22.06 -2.59 4.89
C ILE A 200 23.40 -2.06 4.37
N ILE A 201 24.51 -2.67 4.82
CA ILE A 201 25.86 -2.22 4.41
C ILE A 201 26.12 -2.51 2.94
N ASP A 202 25.66 -3.64 2.44
CA ASP A 202 25.93 -4.10 1.07
C ASP A 202 25.01 -3.41 0.06
N ASP A 203 23.70 -3.31 0.34
CA ASP A 203 22.71 -2.81 -0.62
C ASP A 203 22.52 -1.28 -0.51
N TYR A 204 22.77 -0.68 0.68
CA TYR A 204 22.51 0.74 0.96
C TYR A 204 23.70 1.44 1.65
N PRO A 205 24.93 1.35 1.11
CA PRO A 205 26.16 1.84 1.77
C PRO A 205 26.15 3.32 2.09
N GLU A 206 25.42 4.13 1.32
CA GLU A 206 25.30 5.59 1.48
C GLU A 206 24.18 6.00 2.47
N SER A 207 23.40 5.04 3.00
CA SER A 207 22.33 5.37 3.94
C SER A 207 22.88 5.74 5.32
N PRO A 208 22.19 6.62 6.07
CA PRO A 208 22.54 6.90 7.46
C PRO A 208 22.58 5.66 8.34
N GLU A 209 21.73 4.67 8.02
CA GLU A 209 21.64 3.38 8.72
C GLU A 209 22.91 2.57 8.55
N ALA A 210 23.52 2.53 7.35
CA ALA A 210 24.75 1.78 7.10
C ALA A 210 25.91 2.21 8.02
N LEU A 211 25.98 3.49 8.40
CA LEU A 211 26.96 3.97 9.34
C LEU A 211 26.67 3.52 10.77
N LYS A 212 25.39 3.53 11.16
CA LYS A 212 24.94 3.23 12.53
C LYS A 212 25.01 1.74 12.86
N VAL A 213 24.68 0.86 11.89
CA VAL A 213 24.53 -0.58 12.15
C VAL A 213 25.85 -1.34 12.28
N LYS A 214 26.99 -0.78 11.90
CA LYS A 214 28.31 -1.47 11.98
C LYS A 214 28.62 -1.98 13.38
N LYS A 215 28.32 -1.19 14.42
CA LYS A 215 28.51 -1.59 15.82
C LYS A 215 27.56 -2.73 16.21
N ASN A 216 26.32 -2.65 15.79
CA ASN A 216 25.31 -3.67 16.09
C ASN A 216 25.65 -4.98 15.37
N LEU A 217 26.10 -4.92 14.11
CA LEU A 217 26.57 -6.08 13.35
C LEU A 217 27.70 -6.80 14.09
N ALA A 218 28.75 -6.07 14.53
CA ALA A 218 29.85 -6.67 15.27
C ALA A 218 29.37 -7.34 16.58
N LYS A 219 28.44 -6.71 17.31
CA LYS A 219 27.85 -7.27 18.52
C LYS A 219 27.10 -8.59 18.24
N VAL A 220 26.18 -8.59 17.26
CA VAL A 220 25.37 -9.79 16.99
C VAL A 220 26.20 -10.94 16.39
N GLN A 221 27.29 -10.65 15.67
CA GLN A 221 28.23 -11.66 15.17
C GLN A 221 28.96 -12.37 16.33
N GLN A 222 29.29 -11.66 17.41
CA GLN A 222 29.87 -12.27 18.61
C GLN A 222 28.87 -13.15 19.37
N LEU A 223 27.57 -12.78 19.34
CA LEU A 223 26.53 -13.52 20.03
C LEU A 223 25.99 -14.72 19.24
N SER A 224 26.27 -14.79 17.94
CA SER A 224 25.83 -15.87 17.04
C SER A 224 26.85 -17.02 16.95
N ASN A 225 28.07 -16.85 17.50
CA ASN A 225 29.15 -17.86 17.62
C ASN A 225 29.06 -18.58 18.96
#